data_9ad60c5815b0d69675dae89327429c70
#
_entry.id   9ad60c5815b0d69675dae89327429c70
#
_cell.length_a   1.000
_cell.length_b   1.000
_cell.length_c   1.000
_cell.angle_alpha   90.00
_cell.angle_beta   90.00
_cell.angle_gamma   90.00
#
_symmetry.space_group_name_H-M   'P 1'
#
loop_
_entity.id
_entity.type
_entity.pdbx_description
1 polymer ?
#
loop_
_entity_poly.entity_id
_entity_poly.type
_entity_poly.pdbx_seq_one_letter_code
_entity_poly.pdbx_strand_id
1 'polypeptide(L)'
;SNSNYHFDKNTVDGEGETFRVCGTFHGDWKEELKQVIKDSKPVTWATRGKKGERKDKFIEQEEYDLTSAGASADLEVSNFNRNCEKYTKINEIAEYFKLENFQKRIHVQTTGQVWNLHIDKLYQFNPEDPSKVVRITIMLNDWEPGQFYMYGNRMYERWKAGEIHIFDWPNTPHSTANTSYVPRVSLQLTGTRTEDTDAILNERDHYYSVE
;
A
#
# COMPACT_ATOMS: atom_id res chain seq x y z
N SER A 1 -0.86 9.59 26.29
CA SER A 1 -2.03 10.14 25.66
C SER A 1 -1.96 9.90 24.17
N ASN A 2 -3.03 9.41 23.62
CA ASN A 2 -3.09 9.00 22.21
C ASN A 2 -3.40 10.13 21.26
N SER A 3 -2.84 11.28 21.50
CA SER A 3 -2.89 12.40 20.57
C SER A 3 -2.32 12.07 19.18
N ASN A 4 -1.57 10.97 19.08
CA ASN A 4 -0.94 10.53 17.84
C ASN A 4 -1.94 10.16 16.73
N TYR A 5 -3.20 9.99 17.06
CA TYR A 5 -4.26 9.71 16.09
C TYR A 5 -5.24 10.87 15.95
N HIS A 6 -4.94 11.95 16.60
CA HIS A 6 -5.77 13.14 16.46
C HIS A 6 -5.49 13.78 15.10
N PHE A 7 -6.46 13.73 14.24
CA PHE A 7 -6.43 14.36 12.95
C PHE A 7 -6.71 15.85 13.12
N ASP A 8 -5.69 16.65 12.94
CA ASP A 8 -5.86 18.09 12.84
C ASP A 8 -6.07 18.47 11.37
N LYS A 9 -7.29 18.82 11.04
CA LYS A 9 -7.67 19.26 9.70
C LYS A 9 -6.80 20.42 9.21
N ASN A 10 -6.43 21.34 10.07
CA ASN A 10 -5.62 22.49 9.69
C ASN A 10 -4.18 22.08 9.29
N THR A 11 -3.66 21.03 9.90
CA THR A 11 -2.33 20.49 9.53
C THR A 11 -2.37 19.83 8.16
N VAL A 12 -3.49 19.19 7.83
CA VAL A 12 -3.64 18.43 6.58
C VAL A 12 -4.20 19.28 5.45
N ASP A 13 -5.02 20.30 5.78
CA ASP A 13 -5.50 21.30 4.81
C ASP A 13 -4.44 22.38 4.52
N GLY A 14 -3.30 22.32 5.19
CA GLY A 14 -2.18 23.20 4.91
C GLY A 14 -1.72 23.09 3.45
N GLU A 15 -0.86 23.99 3.04
CA GLU A 15 -0.35 24.10 1.67
C GLU A 15 0.52 22.88 1.22
N GLY A 16 0.73 21.90 2.10
CA GLY A 16 1.50 20.71 1.82
C GLY A 16 0.71 19.63 1.09
N GLU A 17 1.34 18.96 0.16
CA GLU A 17 0.79 17.77 -0.47
C GLU A 17 0.77 16.60 0.52
N THR A 18 -0.39 15.98 0.72
CA THR A 18 -0.51 14.78 1.55
C THR A 18 -0.06 13.52 0.82
N PHE A 19 -0.22 13.49 -0.49
CA PHE A 19 0.30 12.44 -1.37
C PHE A 19 0.75 13.04 -2.70
N ARG A 20 1.57 12.32 -3.42
CA ARG A 20 2.07 12.71 -4.74
C ARG A 20 2.05 11.53 -5.70
N VAL A 21 1.54 11.76 -6.90
CA VAL A 21 1.66 10.81 -8.02
C VAL A 21 3.04 10.96 -8.66
N CYS A 22 3.75 9.86 -8.81
CA CYS A 22 5.14 9.80 -9.28
C CYS A 22 5.28 9.15 -10.66
N GLY A 23 4.26 9.27 -11.48
CA GLY A 23 4.27 8.71 -12.84
C GLY A 23 3.63 7.34 -12.94
N THR A 24 3.89 6.67 -14.05
CA THR A 24 3.28 5.40 -14.41
C THR A 24 4.33 4.39 -14.84
N PHE A 25 4.27 3.20 -14.29
CA PHE A 25 5.03 2.05 -14.76
C PHE A 25 4.25 1.37 -15.89
N HIS A 26 4.87 1.25 -17.07
CA HIS A 26 4.27 0.65 -18.25
C HIS A 26 4.75 -0.79 -18.41
N GLY A 27 3.82 -1.71 -18.61
CA GLY A 27 4.12 -3.11 -18.80
C GLY A 27 2.85 -3.96 -18.83
N ASP A 28 3.03 -5.25 -19.01
CA ASP A 28 1.94 -6.22 -18.99
C ASP A 28 2.21 -7.29 -17.92
N TRP A 29 1.42 -7.27 -16.86
CA TRP A 29 1.42 -8.24 -15.77
C TRP A 29 0.05 -8.87 -15.54
N LYS A 30 -0.82 -8.85 -16.54
CA LYS A 30 -2.21 -9.31 -16.39
C LYS A 30 -2.33 -10.77 -15.95
N GLU A 31 -1.48 -11.64 -16.45
CA GLU A 31 -1.53 -13.05 -16.07
C GLU A 31 -1.03 -13.28 -14.64
N GLU A 32 0.02 -12.57 -14.24
CA GLU A 32 0.49 -12.59 -12.86
C GLU A 32 -0.54 -12.02 -11.89
N LEU A 33 -1.23 -10.96 -12.29
CA LEU A 33 -2.31 -10.37 -11.51
C LEU A 33 -3.44 -11.38 -11.21
N LYS A 34 -3.85 -12.15 -12.19
CA LYS A 34 -4.84 -13.23 -12.00
C LYS A 34 -4.35 -14.25 -10.98
N GLN A 35 -3.08 -14.61 -11.06
CA GLN A 35 -2.49 -15.58 -10.14
C GLN A 35 -2.38 -15.01 -8.72
N VAL A 36 -2.00 -13.74 -8.58
CA VAL A 36 -1.96 -13.03 -7.30
C VAL A 36 -3.33 -13.06 -6.62
N ILE A 37 -4.38 -12.72 -7.35
CA ILE A 37 -5.75 -12.73 -6.81
C ILE A 37 -6.14 -14.14 -6.35
N LYS A 38 -5.82 -15.15 -7.14
CA LYS A 38 -6.08 -16.55 -6.81
C LYS A 38 -5.32 -17.03 -5.57
N ASP A 39 -4.09 -16.57 -5.40
CA ASP A 39 -3.21 -16.97 -4.30
C ASP A 39 -3.45 -16.17 -3.01
N SER A 40 -4.18 -15.06 -3.10
CA SER A 40 -4.37 -14.16 -1.98
C SER A 40 -5.20 -14.79 -0.86
N LYS A 41 -4.85 -14.42 0.38
CA LYS A 41 -5.59 -14.85 1.57
C LYS A 41 -6.08 -13.63 2.32
N PRO A 42 -7.35 -13.58 2.72
CA PRO A 42 -7.86 -12.49 3.53
C PRO A 42 -7.08 -12.36 4.83
N VAL A 43 -6.70 -11.13 5.14
CA VAL A 43 -6.07 -10.79 6.42
C VAL A 43 -6.88 -9.66 7.03
N THR A 44 -7.46 -9.89 8.20
CA THR A 44 -8.17 -8.86 8.92
C THR A 44 -7.20 -7.90 9.60
N TRP A 45 -7.65 -6.67 9.84
CA TRP A 45 -6.85 -5.72 10.61
C TRP A 45 -6.47 -6.28 11.99
N ALA A 46 -7.37 -7.03 12.61
CA ALA A 46 -7.12 -7.64 13.90
C ALA A 46 -6.03 -8.73 13.86
N THR A 47 -5.89 -9.42 12.74
CA THR A 47 -4.83 -10.44 12.59
C THR A 47 -3.44 -9.83 12.41
N ARG A 48 -3.37 -8.56 12.02
CA ARG A 48 -2.10 -7.81 11.89
C ARG A 48 -1.65 -7.18 13.20
N GLY A 49 -2.55 -7.08 14.17
CA GLY A 49 -2.25 -6.55 15.48
C GLY A 49 -1.42 -7.49 16.35
N LYS A 50 -1.39 -7.22 17.62
CA LYS A 50 -0.73 -8.08 18.61
C LYS A 50 -1.26 -9.50 18.49
N LYS A 51 -0.33 -10.45 18.35
CA LYS A 51 -0.64 -11.87 18.25
C LYS A 51 -1.63 -12.29 19.36
N GLY A 52 -2.75 -12.83 18.96
CA GLY A 52 -3.63 -13.61 19.78
C GLY A 52 -4.92 -12.90 20.20
N GLU A 53 -4.88 -11.84 20.97
CA GLU A 53 -6.07 -11.31 21.65
C GLU A 53 -7.12 -10.67 20.73
N ARG A 54 -6.70 -10.01 19.65
CA ARG A 54 -7.63 -9.37 18.73
C ARG A 54 -8.18 -10.33 17.67
N LYS A 55 -7.42 -11.33 17.34
CA LYS A 55 -7.78 -12.31 16.33
C LYS A 55 -9.03 -13.08 16.76
N ASP A 56 -9.04 -13.55 17.98
CA ASP A 56 -10.11 -14.38 18.49
C ASP A 56 -11.41 -13.58 18.66
N LYS A 57 -11.31 -12.38 19.19
CA LYS A 57 -12.45 -11.46 19.30
C LYS A 57 -13.04 -11.08 17.96
N PHE A 58 -12.23 -11.02 16.92
CA PHE A 58 -12.67 -10.60 15.60
C PHE A 58 -13.33 -11.73 14.83
N ILE A 59 -12.87 -12.96 15.03
CA ILE A 59 -13.40 -14.16 14.38
C ILE A 59 -14.71 -14.62 15.03
N GLU A 60 -14.85 -14.40 16.32
CA GLU A 60 -16.02 -14.78 17.09
C GLU A 60 -17.19 -13.79 16.97
N GLN A 61 -16.99 -12.65 16.36
CA GLN A 61 -18.09 -11.73 16.06
C GLN A 61 -18.93 -12.29 14.91
N GLU A 62 -19.97 -12.98 15.26
CA GLU A 62 -21.00 -13.41 14.30
C GLU A 62 -21.69 -12.20 13.66
N GLU A 63 -21.82 -11.13 14.38
CA GLU A 63 -22.21 -9.84 13.84
C GLU A 63 -20.97 -9.08 13.45
N TYR A 64 -20.74 -9.00 12.16
CA TYR A 64 -19.64 -8.23 11.62
C TYR A 64 -19.86 -6.76 11.93
N ASP A 65 -19.15 -6.27 12.89
CA ASP A 65 -19.14 -4.86 13.20
C ASP A 65 -18.45 -4.10 12.06
N LEU A 66 -19.24 -3.40 11.27
CA LEU A 66 -18.74 -2.60 10.15
C LEU A 66 -17.68 -1.57 10.58
N THR A 67 -17.68 -1.21 11.86
CA THR A 67 -16.64 -0.31 12.39
C THR A 67 -15.30 -1.00 12.58
N SER A 68 -15.29 -2.31 12.69
CA SER A 68 -14.08 -3.13 12.83
C SER A 68 -13.65 -3.80 11.53
N ALA A 69 -14.33 -3.48 10.45
CA ALA A 69 -14.18 -4.10 9.14
C ALA A 69 -12.91 -3.72 8.40
N GLY A 70 -11.80 -3.74 9.07
CA GLY A 70 -10.51 -3.70 8.39
C GLY A 70 -10.13 -5.10 7.94
N ALA A 71 -10.37 -5.42 6.69
CA ALA A 71 -9.91 -6.67 6.11
C ALA A 71 -9.36 -6.42 4.71
N SER A 72 -8.24 -7.03 4.40
CA SER A 72 -7.72 -7.08 3.05
C SER A 72 -7.12 -8.44 2.78
N ALA A 73 -7.01 -8.79 1.52
CA ALA A 73 -6.18 -9.90 1.12
C ALA A 73 -4.76 -9.37 0.94
N ASP A 74 -3.85 -9.85 1.74
CA ASP A 74 -2.44 -9.51 1.67
C ASP A 74 -1.64 -10.71 1.16
N LEU A 75 -0.75 -10.43 0.25
CA LEU A 75 0.30 -11.34 -0.12
C LEU A 75 1.63 -10.66 0.20
N GLU A 76 2.25 -11.07 1.29
CA GLU A 76 3.53 -10.54 1.69
C GLU A 76 4.65 -11.17 0.85
N VAL A 77 5.40 -10.32 0.19
CA VAL A 77 6.56 -10.72 -0.60
C VAL A 77 7.77 -9.99 -0.04
N SER A 78 8.59 -10.68 0.73
CA SER A 78 9.81 -10.10 1.28
C SER A 78 10.97 -10.21 0.29
N ASN A 79 12.00 -9.40 0.50
CA ASN A 79 13.23 -9.48 -0.28
C ASN A 79 14.00 -10.82 -0.12
N PHE A 80 13.65 -11.60 0.90
CA PHE A 80 14.17 -12.96 1.10
C PHE A 80 13.17 -14.04 0.68
N ASN A 81 12.01 -13.66 0.27
CA ASN A 81 10.91 -14.57 0.00
C ASN A 81 11.00 -15.11 -1.42
N ARG A 82 11.06 -16.43 -1.52
CA ARG A 82 11.06 -17.14 -2.80
C ARG A 82 9.77 -16.94 -3.61
N ASN A 83 8.68 -16.56 -2.97
CA ASN A 83 7.42 -16.29 -3.66
C ASN A 83 7.51 -15.13 -4.66
N CYS A 84 8.52 -14.25 -4.52
CA CYS A 84 8.77 -13.21 -5.52
C CYS A 84 9.02 -13.79 -6.91
N GLU A 85 9.64 -14.94 -7.00
CA GLU A 85 9.93 -15.59 -8.28
C GLU A 85 8.65 -15.99 -9.01
N LYS A 86 7.57 -16.23 -8.27
CA LYS A 86 6.27 -16.61 -8.81
C LYS A 86 5.61 -15.47 -9.61
N TYR A 87 5.91 -14.23 -9.25
CA TYR A 87 5.39 -13.03 -9.87
C TYR A 87 6.53 -12.20 -10.44
N THR A 88 7.19 -12.73 -11.43
CA THR A 88 8.46 -12.22 -11.95
C THR A 88 8.37 -10.76 -12.37
N LYS A 89 7.37 -10.41 -13.15
CA LYS A 89 7.18 -9.03 -13.64
C LYS A 89 6.84 -8.06 -12.51
N ILE A 90 5.99 -8.46 -11.56
CA ILE A 90 5.66 -7.64 -10.41
C ILE A 90 6.91 -7.48 -9.51
N ASN A 91 7.70 -8.52 -9.36
CA ASN A 91 8.95 -8.43 -8.62
C ASN A 91 9.96 -7.50 -9.30
N GLU A 92 10.05 -7.50 -10.62
CA GLU A 92 10.90 -6.55 -11.35
C GLU A 92 10.48 -5.09 -11.08
N ILE A 93 9.19 -4.81 -11.01
CA ILE A 93 8.69 -3.49 -10.59
C ILE A 93 9.19 -3.15 -9.18
N ALA A 94 9.13 -4.12 -8.25
CA ALA A 94 9.58 -3.89 -6.88
C ALA A 94 11.08 -3.55 -6.81
N GLU A 95 11.91 -4.26 -7.55
CA GLU A 95 13.36 -4.03 -7.59
C GLU A 95 13.76 -2.76 -8.35
N TYR A 96 12.91 -2.29 -9.24
CA TYR A 96 13.17 -1.13 -10.09
C TYR A 96 13.46 0.15 -9.31
N PHE A 97 12.84 0.34 -8.15
CA PHE A 97 12.95 1.56 -7.37
C PHE A 97 14.24 1.69 -6.57
N LYS A 98 15.09 0.66 -6.54
CA LYS A 98 16.41 0.69 -5.90
C LYS A 98 16.37 1.07 -4.41
N LEU A 99 15.33 0.62 -3.71
CA LEU A 99 15.26 0.78 -2.26
C LEU A 99 16.27 -0.13 -1.54
N GLU A 100 16.77 0.34 -0.42
CA GLU A 100 17.58 -0.44 0.52
C GLU A 100 16.76 -0.81 1.76
N ASN A 101 17.11 -1.93 2.39
CA ASN A 101 16.41 -2.44 3.58
C ASN A 101 14.89 -2.33 3.42
N PHE A 102 14.34 -2.98 2.39
CA PHE A 102 12.96 -2.78 2.03
C PHE A 102 12.12 -4.04 2.10
N GLN A 103 10.83 -3.83 2.30
CA GLN A 103 9.78 -4.83 2.28
C GLN A 103 8.92 -4.64 1.03
N LYS A 104 8.57 -5.73 0.41
CA LYS A 104 7.62 -5.80 -0.70
C LYS A 104 6.33 -6.47 -0.22
N ARG A 105 5.20 -5.90 -0.59
CA ARG A 105 3.90 -6.44 -0.22
C ARG A 105 2.90 -6.22 -1.34
N ILE A 106 2.19 -7.26 -1.70
CA ILE A 106 1.07 -7.17 -2.64
C ILE A 106 -0.22 -7.16 -1.82
N HIS A 107 -1.01 -6.12 -2.00
CA HIS A 107 -2.30 -5.97 -1.33
C HIS A 107 -3.41 -6.30 -2.32
N VAL A 108 -4.28 -7.23 -1.96
CA VAL A 108 -5.51 -7.52 -2.68
C VAL A 108 -6.68 -7.15 -1.77
N GLN A 109 -7.25 -6.00 -2.00
CA GLN A 109 -8.43 -5.55 -1.27
C GLN A 109 -9.68 -5.96 -2.06
N THR A 110 -10.42 -6.90 -1.50
CA THR A 110 -11.64 -7.42 -2.13
C THR A 110 -12.86 -6.57 -1.79
N THR A 111 -13.97 -6.86 -2.43
CA THR A 111 -15.25 -6.16 -2.21
C THR A 111 -15.64 -6.12 -0.74
N GLY A 112 -15.97 -4.92 -0.25
CA GLY A 112 -16.40 -4.69 1.13
C GLY A 112 -15.27 -4.54 2.14
N GLN A 113 -14.02 -4.61 1.71
CA GLN A 113 -12.88 -4.47 2.63
C GLN A 113 -12.49 -3.02 2.84
N VAL A 114 -12.16 -2.71 4.08
CA VAL A 114 -11.78 -1.38 4.53
C VAL A 114 -10.52 -1.48 5.39
N TRP A 115 -9.59 -0.56 5.19
CA TRP A 115 -8.50 -0.32 6.12
C TRP A 115 -8.83 0.91 6.94
N ASN A 116 -8.89 0.73 8.25
CA ASN A 116 -9.26 1.79 9.17
C ASN A 116 -8.25 2.94 9.15
N LEU A 117 -8.73 4.12 9.54
CA LEU A 117 -7.89 5.31 9.69
C LEU A 117 -6.75 5.03 10.67
N HIS A 118 -5.53 5.28 10.25
CA HIS A 118 -4.31 5.10 11.03
C HIS A 118 -3.17 5.96 10.49
N ILE A 119 -2.12 6.08 11.29
CA ILE A 119 -0.85 6.64 10.87
C ILE A 119 0.17 5.51 10.86
N ASP A 120 0.96 5.44 9.80
CA ASP A 120 2.04 4.46 9.70
C ASP A 120 3.17 4.75 10.69
N LYS A 121 3.86 3.68 11.10
CA LYS A 121 5.07 3.74 11.92
C LYS A 121 6.15 2.92 11.24
N LEU A 122 6.95 3.56 10.42
CA LEU A 122 7.92 2.90 9.54
C LEU A 122 9.37 3.17 9.94
N TYR A 123 9.60 3.64 11.15
CA TYR A 123 10.92 4.04 11.64
C TYR A 123 11.95 2.90 11.63
N GLN A 124 11.50 1.67 11.72
CA GLN A 124 12.36 0.49 11.74
C GLN A 124 13.11 0.25 10.42
N PHE A 125 12.65 0.84 9.32
CA PHE A 125 13.33 0.71 8.02
C PHE A 125 14.60 1.57 7.92
N ASN A 126 14.70 2.61 8.71
CA ASN A 126 15.93 3.38 8.91
C ASN A 126 15.84 4.13 10.25
N PRO A 127 16.17 3.47 11.38
CA PRO A 127 16.08 4.10 12.70
C PRO A 127 17.00 5.31 12.87
N GLU A 128 18.13 5.34 12.17
CA GLU A 128 19.11 6.42 12.27
C GLU A 128 18.66 7.67 11.51
N ASP A 129 17.98 7.49 10.38
CA ASP A 129 17.45 8.59 9.58
C ASP A 129 16.10 8.24 8.99
N PRO A 130 15.00 8.32 9.76
CA PRO A 130 13.67 8.00 9.29
C PRO A 130 13.19 8.87 8.12
N SER A 131 13.78 10.04 7.92
CA SER A 131 13.44 10.91 6.79
C SER A 131 13.74 10.29 5.42
N LYS A 132 14.62 9.29 5.39
CA LYS A 132 14.94 8.53 4.17
C LYS A 132 13.96 7.39 3.91
N VAL A 133 13.09 7.07 4.83
CA VAL A 133 12.09 6.01 4.63
C VAL A 133 10.97 6.52 3.73
N VAL A 134 10.65 5.73 2.72
CA VAL A 134 9.55 5.99 1.81
C VAL A 134 8.64 4.76 1.71
N ARG A 135 7.37 5.00 1.52
CA ARG A 135 6.39 3.98 1.13
C ARG A 135 5.88 4.31 -0.25
N ILE A 136 6.16 3.42 -1.19
CA ILE A 136 5.80 3.57 -2.61
C ILE A 136 4.68 2.58 -2.89
N THR A 137 3.60 3.05 -3.49
CA THR A 137 2.48 2.20 -3.90
C THR A 137 2.30 2.28 -5.41
N ILE A 138 2.29 1.12 -6.04
CA ILE A 138 2.03 0.97 -7.48
C ILE A 138 0.69 0.26 -7.64
N MET A 139 -0.24 0.89 -8.33
CA MET A 139 -1.54 0.31 -8.61
C MET A 139 -1.40 -0.72 -9.73
N LEU A 140 -1.80 -1.96 -9.50
CA LEU A 140 -1.59 -3.04 -10.45
C LEU A 140 -2.77 -3.29 -11.38
N ASN A 141 -3.93 -2.72 -11.10
CA ASN A 141 -5.08 -2.72 -11.99
C ASN A 141 -5.79 -1.36 -12.01
N ASP A 142 -6.61 -1.16 -13.01
CA ASP A 142 -7.35 0.09 -13.18
C ASP A 142 -8.33 0.32 -12.04
N TRP A 143 -8.53 1.57 -11.73
CA TRP A 143 -9.51 2.03 -10.76
C TRP A 143 -10.95 1.69 -11.18
N GLU A 144 -11.74 1.33 -10.19
CA GLU A 144 -13.18 1.14 -10.33
C GLU A 144 -13.93 2.06 -9.35
N PRO A 145 -15.09 2.58 -9.72
CA PRO A 145 -15.92 3.36 -8.81
C PRO A 145 -16.17 2.62 -7.50
N GLY A 146 -15.99 3.31 -6.38
CA GLY A 146 -16.09 2.74 -5.04
C GLY A 146 -14.76 2.33 -4.42
N GLN A 147 -13.67 2.46 -5.15
CA GLN A 147 -12.32 2.27 -4.63
C GLN A 147 -11.67 3.63 -4.34
N PHE A 148 -11.02 3.75 -3.19
CA PHE A 148 -10.30 4.97 -2.88
C PHE A 148 -9.28 4.77 -1.75
N TYR A 149 -8.32 5.70 -1.71
CA TYR A 149 -7.50 5.99 -0.54
C TYR A 149 -7.87 7.39 -0.03
N MET A 150 -7.95 7.54 1.27
CA MET A 150 -7.98 8.85 1.91
C MET A 150 -6.61 9.12 2.54
N TYR A 151 -5.98 10.18 2.12
CA TYR A 151 -4.75 10.70 2.71
C TYR A 151 -5.06 12.03 3.37
N GLY A 152 -5.33 11.98 4.68
CA GLY A 152 -5.88 13.13 5.38
C GLY A 152 -7.28 13.45 4.85
N ASN A 153 -7.46 14.65 4.35
CA ASN A 153 -8.71 15.11 3.72
C ASN A 153 -8.70 15.02 2.19
N ARG A 154 -7.68 14.42 1.61
CA ARG A 154 -7.53 14.29 0.15
C ARG A 154 -7.77 12.85 -0.28
N MET A 155 -8.61 12.69 -1.30
CA MET A 155 -8.92 11.39 -1.88
C MET A 155 -7.98 11.09 -3.05
N TYR A 156 -7.41 9.89 -3.06
CA TYR A 156 -6.72 9.32 -4.20
C TYR A 156 -7.62 8.28 -4.87
N GLU A 157 -7.94 8.52 -6.11
CA GLU A 157 -8.84 7.70 -6.93
C GLU A 157 -8.53 7.88 -8.43
N ARG A 158 -9.26 7.19 -9.30
CA ARG A 158 -9.19 7.33 -10.76
C ARG A 158 -7.82 7.00 -11.36
N TRP A 159 -7.06 6.17 -10.68
CA TRP A 159 -5.76 5.71 -11.19
C TRP A 159 -5.91 4.77 -12.38
N LYS A 160 -4.84 4.66 -13.15
CA LYS A 160 -4.64 3.61 -14.14
C LYS A 160 -3.64 2.59 -13.62
N ALA A 161 -3.73 1.37 -14.13
CA ALA A 161 -2.73 0.34 -13.82
C ALA A 161 -1.33 0.86 -14.10
N GLY A 162 -0.43 0.67 -13.15
CA GLY A 162 0.94 1.18 -13.20
C GLY A 162 1.16 2.52 -12.51
N GLU A 163 0.12 3.24 -12.12
CA GLU A 163 0.28 4.54 -11.45
C GLU A 163 0.97 4.38 -10.11
N ILE A 164 1.96 5.22 -9.88
CA ILE A 164 2.85 5.20 -8.72
C ILE A 164 2.52 6.40 -7.86
N HIS A 165 2.36 6.18 -6.56
CA HIS A 165 2.23 7.28 -5.62
C HIS A 165 2.98 7.02 -4.32
N ILE A 166 3.31 8.12 -3.65
CA ILE A 166 3.90 8.18 -2.32
C ILE A 166 3.10 9.14 -1.46
N PHE A 167 3.27 9.07 -0.15
CA PHE A 167 2.61 10.00 0.76
C PHE A 167 3.49 10.31 1.97
N ASP A 168 3.15 11.37 2.68
CA ASP A 168 3.85 11.78 3.90
C ASP A 168 3.44 10.84 5.05
N TRP A 169 4.05 9.67 5.07
CA TRP A 169 3.66 8.56 5.96
C TRP A 169 3.72 8.90 7.45
N PRO A 170 4.70 9.68 7.96
CA PRO A 170 4.78 9.92 9.40
C PRO A 170 3.72 10.90 9.91
N ASN A 171 3.14 11.71 9.05
CA ASN A 171 2.24 12.79 9.43
C ASN A 171 0.81 12.65 8.90
N THR A 172 0.57 11.75 7.95
CA THR A 172 -0.72 11.67 7.26
C THR A 172 -1.55 10.48 7.72
N PRO A 173 -2.63 10.73 8.47
CA PRO A 173 -3.64 9.71 8.73
C PRO A 173 -4.26 9.27 7.40
N HIS A 174 -4.42 7.98 7.22
CA HIS A 174 -4.99 7.45 5.98
C HIS A 174 -5.83 6.21 6.20
N SER A 175 -6.70 5.98 5.25
CA SER A 175 -7.58 4.83 5.19
C SER A 175 -7.86 4.47 3.73
N THR A 176 -8.39 3.28 3.49
CA THR A 176 -8.74 2.83 2.15
C THR A 176 -9.94 1.91 2.20
N ALA A 177 -10.75 1.94 1.15
CA ALA A 177 -11.90 1.06 1.02
C ALA A 177 -12.05 0.56 -0.41
N ASN A 178 -12.69 -0.58 -0.55
CA ASN A 178 -13.15 -1.11 -1.82
C ASN A 178 -14.62 -1.51 -1.70
N THR A 179 -15.51 -0.70 -2.23
CA THR A 179 -16.93 -0.97 -2.30
C THR A 179 -17.37 -1.39 -3.71
N SER A 180 -16.40 -1.61 -4.60
CA SER A 180 -16.65 -2.06 -5.97
C SER A 180 -16.80 -3.57 -6.07
N TYR A 181 -17.15 -4.07 -7.25
CA TYR A 181 -17.20 -5.50 -7.55
C TYR A 181 -15.85 -6.10 -7.97
N VAL A 182 -14.81 -5.28 -8.07
CA VAL A 182 -13.51 -5.69 -8.59
C VAL A 182 -12.45 -5.61 -7.49
N PRO A 183 -11.62 -6.63 -7.29
CA PRO A 183 -10.49 -6.53 -6.38
C PRO A 183 -9.56 -5.38 -6.77
N ARG A 184 -9.16 -4.59 -5.79
CA ARG A 184 -8.11 -3.60 -5.96
C ARG A 184 -6.78 -4.23 -5.60
N VAL A 185 -5.84 -4.23 -6.54
CA VAL A 185 -4.52 -4.83 -6.33
C VAL A 185 -3.45 -3.77 -6.41
N SER A 186 -2.58 -3.73 -5.41
CA SER A 186 -1.46 -2.81 -5.37
C SER A 186 -0.19 -3.49 -4.88
N LEU A 187 0.94 -3.01 -5.36
CA LEU A 187 2.26 -3.35 -4.85
C LEU A 187 2.72 -2.25 -3.92
N GLN A 188 2.99 -2.58 -2.68
CA GLN A 188 3.50 -1.64 -1.69
C GLN A 188 4.94 -1.96 -1.36
N LEU A 189 5.80 -0.97 -1.46
CA LEU A 189 7.21 -1.04 -1.16
C LEU A 189 7.51 -0.08 -0.01
N THR A 190 8.22 -0.56 0.99
CA THR A 190 8.62 0.29 2.13
C THR A 190 10.09 0.06 2.42
N GLY A 191 10.87 1.10 2.42
CA GLY A 191 12.30 1.00 2.67
C GLY A 191 13.02 2.33 2.62
N THR A 192 14.33 2.25 2.61
CA THR A 192 15.21 3.42 2.57
C THR A 192 15.45 3.87 1.13
N ARG A 193 15.21 5.14 0.85
CA ARG A 193 15.48 5.77 -0.44
C ARG A 193 16.98 5.86 -0.70
N THR A 194 17.35 5.63 -1.95
CA THR A 194 18.66 5.94 -2.50
C THR A 194 18.56 7.15 -3.43
N GLU A 195 19.70 7.64 -3.90
CA GLU A 195 19.71 8.69 -4.94
C GLU A 195 18.99 8.24 -6.21
N ASP A 196 19.14 6.96 -6.58
CA ASP A 196 18.44 6.38 -7.72
C ASP A 196 16.92 6.36 -7.48
N THR A 197 16.48 6.03 -6.28
CA THR A 197 15.07 6.09 -5.90
C THR A 197 14.49 7.48 -6.11
N ASP A 198 15.18 8.50 -5.64
CA ASP A 198 14.74 9.89 -5.75
C ASP A 198 14.66 10.33 -7.21
N ALA A 199 15.63 9.95 -8.04
CA ALA A 199 15.61 10.22 -9.47
C ALA A 199 14.42 9.54 -10.16
N ILE A 200 14.17 8.27 -9.85
CA ILE A 200 13.05 7.49 -10.41
C ILE A 200 11.71 8.13 -10.04
N LEU A 201 11.52 8.55 -8.79
CA LEU A 201 10.27 9.15 -8.32
C LEU A 201 9.97 10.52 -8.96
N ASN A 202 10.94 11.14 -9.60
CA ASN A 202 10.78 12.38 -10.36
C ASN A 202 10.51 12.17 -11.85
N GLU A 203 10.65 10.95 -12.34
CA GLU A 203 10.30 10.60 -13.73
C GLU A 203 8.78 10.40 -13.89
N ARG A 204 8.29 10.54 -15.13
CA ARG A 204 6.86 10.38 -15.44
C ARG A 204 6.51 9.00 -15.95
N ASP A 205 7.40 8.39 -16.72
CA ASP A 205 7.18 7.13 -17.40
C ASP A 205 8.29 6.14 -17.05
N HIS A 206 7.89 4.94 -16.69
CA HIS A 206 8.79 3.90 -16.23
C HIS A 206 8.52 2.61 -17.00
N TYR A 207 9.57 1.88 -17.29
CA TYR A 207 9.50 0.67 -18.10
C TYR A 207 10.38 -0.43 -17.52
N TYR A 208 10.07 -1.67 -17.85
CA TYR A 208 11.01 -2.77 -17.65
C TYR A 208 12.31 -2.48 -18.40
N SER A 209 13.42 -2.88 -17.82
CA SER A 209 14.70 -2.84 -18.52
C SER A 209 14.58 -3.71 -19.78
N VAL A 210 14.95 -3.15 -20.92
CA VAL A 210 15.04 -3.91 -22.15
C VAL A 210 16.27 -4.80 -22.02
N GLU A 211 16.10 -6.13 -22.11
CA GLU A 211 17.21 -7.07 -22.27
C GLU A 211 17.86 -6.93 -23.66
#